data_7d731e7b5acce4772e96fbf6adbdfb49
#
_entry.id   7d731e7b5acce4772e96fbf6adbdfb49
#
_cell.length_a   1.000
_cell.length_b   1.000
_cell.length_c   1.000
_cell.angle_alpha   90.00
_cell.angle_beta   90.00
_cell.angle_gamma   90.00
#
_symmetry.space_group_name_H-M   'P 1'
#
loop_
_entity.id
_entity.type
_entity.pdbx_description
1 polymer ?
#
loop_
_entity_poly.entity_id
_entity_poly.type
_entity_poly.pdbx_seq_one_letter_code
_entity_poly.pdbx_strand_id
1 'polypeptide(L)'
;MEVAFFTEMGFHGKIPRTHNNMRTEFAWMVALNAVHYNIKDVPNKIYDLGITIIPKNNPQFDLEKLKKYCNKVAVMQEGPHWYFQDYTLENQIKYYNTLTSADIIFVHNKTDKIYYEGLTSHSDVRVMRSLMIEDAIGSLKEVERQGVITGGNFVSWYGGFDSYIVANSQFEQVTAPTMGRKQEGEEQLITLLPYMNWKEWIHKLNEFKIGVHLMRTHAAGTFALNCAYLGIPCIGYKGLDTQEQCHPELTVEVGNIGHAKELIKELNNSSEFYNECSRQAKERYKVHYEESKFKSNLFGI
;
A
#
# COMPACT_ATOMS: atom_id res chain seq x y z
N MET A 1 2.75 -10.86 -22.92
CA MET A 1 3.90 -10.57 -22.03
C MET A 1 3.88 -11.52 -20.85
N GLU A 2 4.89 -12.38 -20.73
CA GLU A 2 5.08 -13.29 -19.59
C GLU A 2 5.90 -12.59 -18.52
N VAL A 3 5.39 -12.60 -17.27
CA VAL A 3 6.00 -11.88 -16.14
C VAL A 3 6.45 -12.86 -15.06
N ALA A 4 7.63 -12.65 -14.53
CA ALA A 4 8.13 -13.31 -13.32
C ALA A 4 8.31 -12.30 -12.19
N PHE A 5 7.96 -12.69 -10.97
CA PHE A 5 8.25 -11.95 -9.74
C PHE A 5 9.31 -12.67 -8.93
N PHE A 6 10.26 -11.90 -8.40
CA PHE A 6 11.34 -12.41 -7.56
C PHE A 6 11.29 -11.70 -6.21
N THR A 7 11.06 -12.45 -5.14
CA THR A 7 11.04 -11.91 -3.77
C THR A 7 11.73 -12.87 -2.80
N GLU A 8 11.86 -12.47 -1.53
CA GLU A 8 12.38 -13.34 -0.48
C GLU A 8 11.38 -14.43 -0.01
N MET A 9 10.14 -14.44 -0.51
CA MET A 9 9.13 -15.41 -0.10
C MET A 9 9.51 -16.84 -0.51
N GLY A 10 9.15 -17.80 0.33
CA GLY A 10 9.57 -19.19 0.19
C GLY A 10 8.68 -20.06 -0.71
N PHE A 11 7.82 -19.49 -1.57
CA PHE A 11 7.00 -20.29 -2.49
C PHE A 11 7.44 -20.10 -3.94
N HIS A 12 6.99 -20.98 -4.81
CA HIS A 12 7.19 -20.90 -6.26
C HIS A 12 5.86 -21.15 -6.97
N GLY A 13 5.57 -20.39 -8.02
CA GLY A 13 4.41 -20.58 -8.89
C GLY A 13 3.46 -19.40 -8.96
N LYS A 14 2.23 -19.66 -9.40
CA LYS A 14 1.19 -18.65 -9.53
C LYS A 14 0.35 -18.55 -8.25
N ILE A 15 -0.02 -17.34 -7.89
CA ILE A 15 -0.96 -17.07 -6.81
C ILE A 15 -2.39 -17.30 -7.34
N PRO A 16 -3.21 -18.11 -6.66
CA PRO A 16 -4.64 -18.21 -6.99
C PRO A 16 -5.35 -16.88 -6.73
N ARG A 17 -6.29 -16.50 -7.60
CA ARG A 17 -7.10 -15.27 -7.43
C ARG A 17 -7.89 -15.23 -6.12
N THR A 18 -8.18 -16.39 -5.55
CA THR A 18 -8.92 -16.55 -4.29
C THR A 18 -8.01 -16.67 -3.06
N HIS A 19 -6.71 -16.38 -3.20
CA HIS A 19 -5.77 -16.48 -2.09
C HIS A 19 -6.15 -15.52 -0.95
N ASN A 20 -6.15 -16.02 0.30
CA ASN A 20 -6.61 -15.24 1.46
C ASN A 20 -5.72 -14.03 1.80
N ASN A 21 -4.46 -14.05 1.41
CA ASN A 21 -3.54 -12.95 1.64
C ASN A 21 -3.21 -12.23 0.32
N MET A 22 -4.11 -11.34 -0.09
CA MET A 22 -3.99 -10.58 -1.34
C MET A 22 -3.44 -9.17 -1.08
N ARG A 23 -2.40 -9.09 -0.24
CA ARG A 23 -1.70 -7.81 0.01
C ARG A 23 -0.81 -7.47 -1.16
N THR A 24 -0.62 -6.20 -1.38
CA THR A 24 0.28 -5.50 -2.30
C THR A 24 0.91 -6.36 -3.41
N GLU A 25 2.00 -7.04 -3.15
CA GLU A 25 2.75 -7.84 -4.13
C GLU A 25 1.97 -9.06 -4.65
N PHE A 26 1.13 -9.68 -3.81
CA PHE A 26 0.29 -10.80 -4.26
C PHE A 26 -0.79 -10.32 -5.24
N ALA A 27 -1.39 -9.16 -4.98
CA ALA A 27 -2.34 -8.56 -5.89
C ALA A 27 -1.68 -8.21 -7.24
N TRP A 28 -0.45 -7.68 -7.24
CA TRP A 28 0.30 -7.42 -8.47
C TRP A 28 0.61 -8.70 -9.24
N MET A 29 1.08 -9.76 -8.55
CA MET A 29 1.34 -11.06 -9.18
C MET A 29 0.10 -11.63 -9.84
N VAL A 30 -1.06 -11.55 -9.16
CA VAL A 30 -2.34 -12.02 -9.71
C VAL A 30 -2.77 -11.18 -10.90
N ALA A 31 -2.78 -9.86 -10.78
CA ALA A 31 -3.20 -8.96 -11.86
C ALA A 31 -2.30 -9.09 -13.10
N LEU A 32 -1.01 -9.33 -12.93
CA LEU A 32 -0.06 -9.54 -14.03
C LEU A 32 -0.04 -10.99 -14.53
N ASN A 33 -0.76 -11.91 -13.90
CA ASN A 33 -0.67 -13.35 -14.14
C ASN A 33 0.76 -13.87 -14.07
N ALA A 34 1.54 -13.34 -13.13
CA ALA A 34 2.96 -13.59 -13.00
C ALA A 34 3.25 -14.94 -12.31
N VAL A 35 4.43 -15.49 -12.60
CA VAL A 35 4.98 -16.63 -11.86
C VAL A 35 5.95 -16.09 -10.82
N HIS A 36 5.78 -16.50 -9.57
CA HIS A 36 6.69 -16.14 -8.49
C HIS A 36 7.84 -17.14 -8.37
N TYR A 37 9.02 -16.61 -8.13
CA TYR A 37 10.23 -17.32 -7.75
C TYR A 37 10.81 -16.72 -6.47
N ASN A 38 11.40 -17.55 -5.62
CA ASN A 38 12.31 -17.01 -4.61
C ASN A 38 13.50 -16.36 -5.34
N ILE A 39 14.01 -15.25 -4.81
CA ILE A 39 15.13 -14.52 -5.43
C ILE A 39 16.40 -15.36 -5.62
N LYS A 40 16.52 -16.48 -4.88
CA LYS A 40 17.64 -17.45 -5.00
C LYS A 40 17.41 -18.50 -6.09
N ASP A 41 16.17 -18.65 -6.55
CA ASP A 41 15.82 -19.68 -7.53
C ASP A 41 16.35 -19.32 -8.93
N VAL A 42 16.37 -20.34 -9.76
CA VAL A 42 16.76 -20.25 -11.17
C VAL A 42 15.54 -20.60 -12.02
N PRO A 43 14.99 -19.65 -12.78
CA PRO A 43 13.92 -19.91 -13.72
C PRO A 43 14.33 -20.96 -14.76
N ASN A 44 13.36 -21.75 -15.22
CA ASN A 44 13.57 -22.77 -16.25
C ASN A 44 13.28 -22.28 -17.68
N LYS A 45 12.91 -21.00 -17.82
CA LYS A 45 12.66 -20.33 -19.11
C LYS A 45 12.99 -18.86 -19.04
N ILE A 46 12.95 -18.17 -20.17
CA ILE A 46 13.10 -16.72 -20.28
C ILE A 46 11.70 -16.06 -20.19
N TYR A 47 11.61 -14.97 -19.44
CA TYR A 47 10.44 -14.12 -19.28
C TYR A 47 10.61 -12.79 -20.03
N ASP A 48 9.48 -12.19 -20.44
CA ASP A 48 9.51 -10.87 -21.05
C ASP A 48 9.90 -9.78 -20.03
N LEU A 49 9.42 -9.92 -18.78
CA LEU A 49 9.69 -8.99 -17.69
C LEU A 49 9.91 -9.75 -16.37
N GLY A 50 11.04 -9.51 -15.75
CA GLY A 50 11.30 -9.88 -14.36
C GLY A 50 11.11 -8.68 -13.44
N ILE A 51 10.31 -8.83 -12.38
CA ILE A 51 10.10 -7.80 -11.37
C ILE A 51 10.67 -8.29 -10.05
N THR A 52 11.59 -7.54 -9.46
CA THR A 52 12.14 -7.88 -8.16
C THR A 52 11.86 -6.78 -7.14
N ILE A 53 11.42 -7.20 -5.95
CA ILE A 53 11.32 -6.31 -4.80
C ILE A 53 12.66 -6.37 -4.07
N ILE A 54 13.34 -5.24 -3.97
CA ILE A 54 14.64 -5.15 -3.31
C ILE A 54 14.45 -5.44 -1.82
N PRO A 55 15.08 -6.49 -1.28
CA PRO A 55 14.91 -6.87 0.11
C PRO A 55 15.43 -5.80 1.06
N LYS A 56 14.67 -5.49 2.12
CA LYS A 56 15.09 -4.52 3.15
C LYS A 56 16.36 -4.92 3.88
N ASN A 57 16.50 -6.22 4.18
CA ASN A 57 17.60 -6.75 4.98
C ASN A 57 18.78 -7.20 4.15
N ASN A 58 18.62 -7.31 2.85
CA ASN A 58 19.67 -7.72 1.92
C ASN A 58 19.55 -6.99 0.58
N PRO A 59 19.96 -5.72 0.50
CA PRO A 59 19.94 -4.95 -0.74
C PRO A 59 20.95 -5.46 -1.79
N GLN A 60 21.75 -6.45 -1.44
CA GLN A 60 22.79 -7.05 -2.30
C GLN A 60 22.24 -8.27 -3.02
N PHE A 61 21.26 -8.10 -3.89
CA PHE A 61 20.92 -9.17 -4.81
C PHE A 61 21.60 -8.95 -6.18
N ASP A 62 21.82 -10.05 -6.88
CA ASP A 62 22.52 -10.02 -8.17
C ASP A 62 21.50 -9.78 -9.30
N LEU A 63 21.36 -8.51 -9.73
CA LEU A 63 20.50 -8.13 -10.84
C LEU A 63 20.95 -8.78 -12.16
N GLU A 64 22.26 -8.97 -12.37
CA GLU A 64 22.81 -9.61 -13.57
C GLU A 64 22.41 -11.07 -13.67
N LYS A 65 22.18 -11.73 -12.53
CA LYS A 65 21.60 -13.08 -12.53
C LYS A 65 20.20 -13.08 -13.14
N LEU A 66 19.36 -12.08 -12.78
CA LEU A 66 17.99 -12.01 -13.29
C LEU A 66 17.95 -11.67 -14.78
N LYS A 67 18.85 -10.83 -15.28
CA LYS A 67 18.98 -10.50 -16.71
C LYS A 67 19.24 -11.72 -17.60
N LYS A 68 19.75 -12.81 -17.04
CA LYS A 68 19.92 -14.08 -17.79
C LYS A 68 18.59 -14.78 -18.09
N TYR A 69 17.53 -14.47 -17.33
CA TYR A 69 16.24 -15.13 -17.41
C TYR A 69 15.09 -14.18 -17.76
N CYS A 70 15.39 -12.91 -17.96
CA CYS A 70 14.37 -11.90 -18.28
C CYS A 70 14.89 -10.96 -19.36
N ASN A 71 14.07 -10.69 -20.38
CA ASN A 71 14.39 -9.75 -21.46
C ASN A 71 14.51 -8.31 -20.93
N LYS A 72 13.68 -7.96 -19.91
CA LYS A 72 13.78 -6.72 -19.13
C LYS A 72 13.68 -7.04 -17.65
N VAL A 73 14.37 -6.27 -16.83
CA VAL A 73 14.33 -6.38 -15.37
C VAL A 73 13.88 -5.06 -14.75
N ALA A 74 12.84 -5.16 -13.95
CA ALA A 74 12.33 -4.06 -13.13
C ALA A 74 12.66 -4.28 -11.67
N VAL A 75 12.95 -3.20 -10.97
CA VAL A 75 13.20 -3.20 -9.52
C VAL A 75 12.19 -2.34 -8.79
N MET A 76 11.90 -2.68 -7.55
CA MET A 76 11.02 -1.93 -6.67
C MET A 76 11.57 -1.92 -5.24
N GLN A 77 11.52 -0.76 -4.59
CA GLN A 77 11.81 -0.64 -3.16
C GLN A 77 10.63 -1.15 -2.34
N GLU A 78 10.89 -1.94 -1.31
CA GLU A 78 9.92 -2.27 -0.27
C GLU A 78 9.87 -1.16 0.78
N GLY A 79 8.68 -0.56 0.99
CA GLY A 79 8.46 0.52 1.95
C GLY A 79 8.76 1.91 1.40
N PRO A 80 9.02 2.90 2.28
CA PRO A 80 9.22 4.28 1.88
C PRO A 80 10.52 4.48 1.11
N HIS A 81 10.53 5.43 0.17
CA HIS A 81 11.68 5.69 -0.69
C HIS A 81 12.98 6.05 0.06
N TRP A 82 12.86 6.68 1.23
CA TRP A 82 14.02 7.06 2.05
C TRP A 82 14.62 5.90 2.87
N TYR A 83 13.95 4.75 2.95
CA TYR A 83 14.34 3.66 3.86
C TYR A 83 15.76 3.13 3.62
N PHE A 84 16.24 3.14 2.38
CA PHE A 84 17.60 2.71 2.06
C PHE A 84 18.69 3.61 2.68
N GLN A 85 18.33 4.84 3.06
CA GLN A 85 19.26 5.78 3.71
C GLN A 85 19.63 5.34 5.13
N ASP A 86 18.87 4.41 5.73
CA ASP A 86 19.20 3.78 7.01
C ASP A 86 20.22 2.63 6.87
N TYR A 87 20.59 2.26 5.64
CA TYR A 87 21.60 1.24 5.38
C TYR A 87 23.02 1.79 5.60
N THR A 88 24.03 0.88 5.72
CA THR A 88 25.43 1.28 5.66
C THR A 88 25.72 1.97 4.35
N LEU A 89 26.71 2.87 4.31
CA LEU A 89 27.06 3.60 3.08
C LEU A 89 27.35 2.66 1.89
N GLU A 90 28.05 1.55 2.15
CA GLU A 90 28.31 0.53 1.14
C GLU A 90 27.00 -0.02 0.54
N ASN A 91 26.03 -0.34 1.38
CA ASN A 91 24.73 -0.85 0.93
C ASN A 91 23.88 0.22 0.25
N GLN A 92 23.98 1.49 0.66
CA GLN A 92 23.34 2.62 -0.05
C GLN A 92 23.86 2.72 -1.49
N ILE A 93 25.17 2.65 -1.67
CA ILE A 93 25.78 2.69 -3.00
C ILE A 93 25.40 1.46 -3.86
N LYS A 94 25.39 0.26 -3.27
CA LYS A 94 24.93 -0.95 -3.96
C LYS A 94 23.46 -0.84 -4.38
N TYR A 95 22.62 -0.33 -3.49
CA TYR A 95 21.21 -0.08 -3.78
C TYR A 95 21.05 0.91 -4.95
N TYR A 96 21.75 2.04 -4.90
CA TYR A 96 21.76 3.03 -5.98
C TYR A 96 22.19 2.41 -7.31
N ASN A 97 23.28 1.64 -7.33
CA ASN A 97 23.76 0.96 -8.54
C ASN A 97 22.75 -0.06 -9.07
N THR A 98 22.02 -0.74 -8.18
CA THR A 98 20.93 -1.64 -8.57
C THR A 98 19.80 -0.91 -9.28
N LEU A 99 19.37 0.25 -8.74
CA LEU A 99 18.35 1.09 -9.37
C LEU A 99 18.79 1.55 -10.77
N THR A 100 20.02 2.06 -10.89
CA THR A 100 20.52 2.59 -12.17
C THR A 100 20.80 1.51 -13.22
N SER A 101 20.98 0.26 -12.80
CA SER A 101 21.23 -0.88 -13.68
C SER A 101 19.96 -1.60 -14.15
N ALA A 102 18.81 -1.29 -13.58
CA ALA A 102 17.54 -1.87 -13.98
C ALA A 102 17.02 -1.23 -15.28
N ASP A 103 16.17 -1.96 -16.02
CA ASP A 103 15.50 -1.40 -17.21
C ASP A 103 14.32 -0.51 -16.83
N ILE A 104 13.66 -0.82 -15.70
CA ILE A 104 12.48 -0.11 -15.18
C ILE A 104 12.63 0.02 -13.67
N ILE A 105 12.26 1.17 -13.11
CA ILE A 105 12.07 1.35 -11.67
C ILE A 105 10.57 1.47 -11.39
N PHE A 106 10.02 0.53 -10.63
CA PHE A 106 8.66 0.64 -10.11
C PHE A 106 8.64 1.32 -8.75
N VAL A 107 7.65 2.17 -8.55
CA VAL A 107 7.44 2.94 -7.33
C VAL A 107 5.97 2.87 -6.89
N HIS A 108 5.67 3.21 -5.64
CA HIS A 108 4.32 3.08 -5.10
C HIS A 108 3.38 4.23 -5.46
N ASN A 109 3.91 5.44 -5.63
CA ASN A 109 3.12 6.66 -5.78
C ASN A 109 3.88 7.72 -6.61
N LYS A 110 3.22 8.82 -6.92
CA LYS A 110 3.80 9.91 -7.72
C LYS A 110 4.94 10.63 -7.00
N THR A 111 4.88 10.77 -5.68
CA THR A 111 5.95 11.40 -4.90
C THR A 111 7.22 10.59 -5.00
N ASP A 112 7.15 9.27 -4.85
CA ASP A 112 8.27 8.37 -5.04
C ASP A 112 8.80 8.41 -6.48
N LYS A 113 7.90 8.54 -7.47
CA LYS A 113 8.31 8.67 -8.88
C LYS A 113 9.23 9.88 -9.06
N ILE A 114 8.81 11.06 -8.60
CA ILE A 114 9.61 12.29 -8.69
C ILE A 114 10.97 12.12 -8.00
N TYR A 115 10.97 11.49 -6.81
CA TYR A 115 12.20 11.23 -6.08
C TYR A 115 13.18 10.33 -6.85
N TYR A 116 12.71 9.19 -7.38
CA TYR A 116 13.58 8.25 -8.09
C TYR A 116 14.02 8.75 -9.46
N GLU A 117 13.19 9.49 -10.18
CA GLU A 117 13.59 10.19 -11.41
C GLU A 117 14.74 11.18 -11.13
N GLY A 118 14.64 11.96 -10.05
CA GLY A 118 15.69 12.89 -9.64
C GLY A 118 16.95 12.19 -9.13
N LEU A 119 16.79 11.15 -8.31
CA LEU A 119 17.92 10.42 -7.74
C LEU A 119 18.76 9.68 -8.77
N THR A 120 18.12 9.00 -9.72
CA THR A 120 18.80 8.07 -10.64
C THR A 120 18.99 8.64 -12.04
N SER A 121 18.30 9.73 -12.40
CA SER A 121 18.15 10.22 -13.77
C SER A 121 17.64 9.13 -14.74
N HIS A 122 16.93 8.13 -14.19
CA HIS A 122 16.40 7.00 -14.97
C HIS A 122 15.20 7.45 -15.81
N SER A 123 15.17 7.06 -17.07
CA SER A 123 14.12 7.48 -18.01
C SER A 123 12.81 6.72 -17.89
N ASP A 124 12.81 5.54 -17.24
CA ASP A 124 11.64 4.66 -17.11
C ASP A 124 11.31 4.37 -15.65
N VAL A 125 10.73 5.35 -14.97
CA VAL A 125 10.18 5.22 -13.60
C VAL A 125 8.66 5.20 -13.68
N ARG A 126 8.04 4.12 -13.22
CA ARG A 126 6.58 3.91 -13.32
C ARG A 126 5.93 3.67 -11.96
N VAL A 127 4.74 4.21 -11.78
CA VAL A 127 3.94 3.96 -10.59
C VAL A 127 3.22 2.61 -10.72
N MET A 128 3.58 1.65 -9.86
CA MET A 128 2.86 0.39 -9.68
C MET A 128 1.85 0.58 -8.54
N ARG A 129 0.62 0.92 -8.90
CA ARG A 129 -0.44 1.24 -7.95
C ARG A 129 -0.86 0.01 -7.14
N SER A 130 -1.29 0.23 -5.90
CA SER A 130 -2.04 -0.76 -5.14
C SER A 130 -3.37 -1.07 -5.85
N LEU A 131 -3.86 -2.30 -5.67
CA LEU A 131 -5.15 -2.71 -6.23
C LEU A 131 -5.84 -3.70 -5.30
N MET A 132 -7.14 -3.90 -5.54
CA MET A 132 -7.97 -4.90 -4.87
C MET A 132 -8.24 -6.04 -5.84
N ILE A 133 -8.14 -7.29 -5.37
CA ILE A 133 -8.57 -8.48 -6.12
C ILE A 133 -9.89 -8.95 -5.53
N GLU A 134 -10.99 -8.61 -6.18
CA GLU A 134 -12.33 -8.83 -5.64
C GLU A 134 -12.66 -10.31 -5.44
N ASP A 135 -12.16 -11.19 -6.30
CA ASP A 135 -12.33 -12.65 -6.16
C ASP A 135 -11.80 -13.18 -4.82
N ALA A 136 -10.77 -12.55 -4.27
CA ALA A 136 -10.19 -12.96 -2.98
C ALA A 136 -11.05 -12.52 -1.79
N ILE A 137 -11.83 -11.46 -1.93
CA ILE A 137 -12.67 -10.92 -0.85
C ILE A 137 -13.90 -11.82 -0.65
N GLY A 138 -14.56 -12.20 -1.74
CA GLY A 138 -15.85 -12.88 -1.70
C GLY A 138 -16.98 -11.95 -1.26
N SER A 139 -18.10 -12.52 -0.82
CA SER A 139 -19.28 -11.74 -0.42
C SER A 139 -19.06 -11.04 0.92
N LEU A 140 -19.18 -9.72 0.93
CA LEU A 140 -19.20 -8.93 2.14
C LEU A 140 -20.56 -9.02 2.81
N LYS A 141 -20.59 -9.11 4.13
CA LYS A 141 -21.82 -9.02 4.92
C LYS A 141 -22.29 -7.57 4.97
N GLU A 142 -23.60 -7.38 4.87
CA GLU A 142 -24.19 -6.11 5.26
C GLU A 142 -24.09 -5.97 6.79
N VAL A 143 -23.51 -4.87 7.24
CA VAL A 143 -23.30 -4.57 8.65
C VAL A 143 -23.62 -3.11 8.91
N GLU A 144 -24.16 -2.82 10.07
CA GLU A 144 -24.24 -1.46 10.58
C GLU A 144 -22.83 -1.03 11.03
N ARG A 145 -22.24 -0.06 10.32
CA ARG A 145 -20.89 0.41 10.60
C ARG A 145 -20.84 1.32 11.81
N GLN A 146 -19.90 1.06 12.69
CA GLN A 146 -19.76 1.82 13.94
C GLN A 146 -18.29 2.13 14.24
N GLY A 147 -18.05 3.17 15.06
CA GLY A 147 -16.72 3.50 15.57
C GLY A 147 -15.71 3.94 14.52
N VAL A 148 -14.47 4.01 14.94
CA VAL A 148 -13.34 4.50 14.16
C VAL A 148 -12.19 3.51 14.20
N ILE A 149 -11.48 3.43 13.07
CA ILE A 149 -10.27 2.61 12.95
C ILE A 149 -9.12 3.43 12.37
N THR A 150 -7.92 3.29 12.94
CA THR A 150 -6.71 3.89 12.40
C THR A 150 -6.04 2.96 11.41
N GLY A 151 -5.33 3.52 10.44
CA GLY A 151 -4.61 2.74 9.42
C GLY A 151 -3.33 2.08 9.90
N GLY A 152 -2.88 2.40 11.11
CA GLY A 152 -1.70 1.83 11.75
C GLY A 152 -1.70 2.07 13.24
N ASN A 153 -0.85 1.34 13.96
CA ASN A 153 -0.60 1.49 15.38
C ASN A 153 0.46 2.59 15.64
N PHE A 154 0.95 2.71 16.88
CA PHE A 154 1.88 3.78 17.30
C PHE A 154 3.32 3.66 16.79
N VAL A 155 3.63 2.69 15.94
CA VAL A 155 4.92 2.68 15.24
C VAL A 155 5.05 3.95 14.40
N SER A 156 6.13 4.70 14.57
CA SER A 156 6.29 6.10 14.13
C SER A 156 5.96 6.34 12.64
N TRP A 157 6.37 5.44 11.77
CA TRP A 157 6.12 5.58 10.33
C TRP A 157 4.70 5.22 9.89
N TYR A 158 3.87 4.60 10.78
CA TYR A 158 2.45 4.32 10.47
C TYR A 158 1.51 5.47 10.81
N GLY A 159 2.01 6.55 11.44
CA GLY A 159 1.21 7.71 11.80
C GLY A 159 0.15 7.45 12.87
N GLY A 160 0.35 6.41 13.68
CA GLY A 160 -0.64 5.97 14.66
C GLY A 160 -0.94 7.00 15.73
N PHE A 161 0.07 7.74 16.21
CA PHE A 161 -0.14 8.77 17.24
C PHE A 161 -1.02 9.91 16.71
N ASP A 162 -0.70 10.50 15.56
CA ASP A 162 -1.50 11.58 14.97
C ASP A 162 -2.93 11.09 14.68
N SER A 163 -3.05 9.87 14.14
CA SER A 163 -4.35 9.23 13.84
C SER A 163 -5.16 8.99 15.12
N TYR A 164 -4.54 8.52 16.19
CA TYR A 164 -5.19 8.34 17.48
C TYR A 164 -5.71 9.67 18.05
N ILE A 165 -4.89 10.71 18.08
CA ILE A 165 -5.27 12.03 18.62
C ILE A 165 -6.48 12.61 17.86
N VAL A 166 -6.56 12.41 16.54
CA VAL A 166 -7.71 12.84 15.76
C VAL A 166 -8.92 11.96 16.05
N ALA A 167 -8.78 10.65 16.02
CA ALA A 167 -9.87 9.70 16.28
C ALA A 167 -10.46 9.87 17.70
N ASN A 168 -9.60 9.96 18.72
CA ASN A 168 -9.98 10.11 20.12
C ASN A 168 -10.68 11.45 20.44
N SER A 169 -10.57 12.44 19.54
CA SER A 169 -11.30 13.71 19.71
C SER A 169 -12.82 13.57 19.56
N GLN A 170 -13.30 12.46 18.95
CA GLN A 170 -14.72 12.20 18.71
C GLN A 170 -15.18 10.81 19.18
N PHE A 171 -14.27 9.89 19.46
CA PHE A 171 -14.57 8.51 19.85
C PHE A 171 -13.78 8.11 21.08
N GLU A 172 -14.44 7.65 22.13
CA GLU A 172 -13.79 7.17 23.36
C GLU A 172 -12.93 5.94 23.09
N GLN A 173 -13.38 5.07 22.18
CA GLN A 173 -12.68 3.86 21.80
C GLN A 173 -12.14 3.98 20.38
N VAL A 174 -10.82 3.90 20.25
CA VAL A 174 -10.11 3.90 18.98
C VAL A 174 -9.55 2.51 18.71
N THR A 175 -9.80 1.97 17.54
CA THR A 175 -9.30 0.65 17.12
C THR A 175 -8.14 0.79 16.13
N ALA A 176 -7.15 -0.10 16.24
CA ALA A 176 -6.03 -0.15 15.30
C ALA A 176 -5.68 -1.61 14.91
N PRO A 177 -5.19 -1.86 13.68
CA PRO A 177 -4.68 -3.16 13.31
C PRO A 177 -3.33 -3.43 13.96
N THR A 178 -3.06 -4.70 14.28
CA THR A 178 -1.71 -5.16 14.62
C THR A 178 -0.92 -5.38 13.35
N MET A 179 0.18 -4.62 13.18
CA MET A 179 1.03 -4.64 11.97
C MET A 179 2.29 -5.50 12.16
N GLY A 180 2.27 -6.49 13.05
CA GLY A 180 3.43 -7.31 13.41
C GLY A 180 4.50 -6.57 14.23
N ARG A 181 4.31 -5.27 14.49
CA ARG A 181 5.13 -4.42 15.36
C ARG A 181 4.20 -3.58 16.20
N LYS A 182 4.58 -3.34 17.46
CA LYS A 182 3.82 -2.45 18.36
C LYS A 182 4.78 -1.71 19.29
N GLN A 183 4.30 -0.58 19.82
CA GLN A 183 4.94 0.11 20.93
C GLN A 183 4.52 -0.54 22.24
N GLU A 184 5.38 -0.52 23.25
CA GLU A 184 5.03 -0.99 24.57
C GLU A 184 3.94 -0.11 25.20
N GLY A 185 2.89 -0.72 25.71
CA GLY A 185 1.79 -0.04 26.39
C GLY A 185 0.74 0.61 25.47
N GLU A 186 0.85 0.50 24.13
CA GLU A 186 -0.13 1.12 23.25
C GLU A 186 -1.55 0.54 23.41
N GLU A 187 -1.67 -0.70 23.90
CA GLU A 187 -2.94 -1.36 24.24
C GLU A 187 -3.70 -0.68 25.40
N GLN A 188 -3.06 0.24 26.13
CA GLN A 188 -3.73 1.05 27.16
C GLN A 188 -4.54 2.21 26.55
N LEU A 189 -4.21 2.61 25.31
CA LEU A 189 -4.82 3.73 24.61
C LEU A 189 -5.74 3.29 23.48
N ILE A 190 -5.43 2.17 22.82
CA ILE A 190 -6.15 1.69 21.65
C ILE A 190 -6.54 0.22 21.79
N THR A 191 -7.65 -0.14 21.15
CA THR A 191 -8.03 -1.55 20.99
C THR A 191 -7.27 -2.13 19.80
N LEU A 192 -6.31 -3.02 20.08
CA LEU A 192 -5.56 -3.71 19.03
C LEU A 192 -6.36 -4.89 18.48
N LEU A 193 -6.57 -4.90 17.17
CA LEU A 193 -7.07 -6.08 16.48
C LEU A 193 -5.97 -7.14 16.36
N PRO A 194 -6.30 -8.44 16.43
CA PRO A 194 -5.33 -9.49 16.19
C PRO A 194 -4.77 -9.39 14.74
N TYR A 195 -3.61 -10.01 14.53
CA TYR A 195 -3.10 -10.16 13.16
C TYR A 195 -4.08 -11.00 12.33
N MET A 196 -4.44 -10.48 11.16
CA MET A 196 -5.39 -11.09 10.24
C MET A 196 -4.75 -11.23 8.86
N ASN A 197 -5.12 -12.27 8.10
CA ASN A 197 -4.83 -12.28 6.68
C ASN A 197 -5.62 -11.17 5.97
N TRP A 198 -5.29 -10.89 4.71
CA TRP A 198 -5.89 -9.74 4.01
C TRP A 198 -7.41 -9.87 3.83
N LYS A 199 -7.91 -11.07 3.57
CA LYS A 199 -9.36 -11.30 3.44
C LYS A 199 -10.09 -11.02 4.75
N GLU A 200 -9.62 -11.58 5.85
CA GLU A 200 -10.17 -11.33 7.18
C GLU A 200 -10.13 -9.84 7.53
N TRP A 201 -9.01 -9.18 7.17
CA TRP A 201 -8.84 -7.74 7.36
C TRP A 201 -9.92 -6.93 6.64
N ILE A 202 -10.19 -7.20 5.35
CA ILE A 202 -11.21 -6.47 4.58
C ILE A 202 -12.60 -6.66 5.18
N HIS A 203 -12.93 -7.90 5.60
CA HIS A 203 -14.20 -8.18 6.27
C HIS A 203 -14.30 -7.45 7.61
N LYS A 204 -13.24 -7.41 8.39
CA LYS A 204 -13.21 -6.68 9.68
C LYS A 204 -13.26 -5.18 9.49
N LEU A 205 -12.54 -4.64 8.53
CA LEU A 205 -12.56 -3.22 8.20
C LEU A 205 -13.97 -2.76 7.81
N ASN A 206 -14.76 -3.60 7.15
CA ASN A 206 -16.14 -3.29 6.77
C ASN A 206 -17.08 -2.97 7.94
N GLU A 207 -16.72 -3.32 9.18
CA GLU A 207 -17.51 -3.04 10.37
C GLU A 207 -17.35 -1.59 10.87
N PHE A 208 -16.33 -0.86 10.41
CA PHE A 208 -16.03 0.48 10.90
C PHE A 208 -16.66 1.59 10.04
N LYS A 209 -17.09 2.66 10.75
CA LYS A 209 -17.72 3.83 10.11
C LYS A 209 -16.70 4.77 9.47
N ILE A 210 -15.60 5.08 10.16
CA ILE A 210 -14.60 6.07 9.73
C ILE A 210 -13.19 5.47 9.83
N GLY A 211 -12.37 5.72 8.82
CA GLY A 211 -10.94 5.46 8.82
C GLY A 211 -10.12 6.73 9.08
N VAL A 212 -9.01 6.62 9.81
CA VAL A 212 -8.06 7.71 10.01
C VAL A 212 -6.64 7.19 9.80
N HIS A 213 -5.90 7.77 8.86
CA HIS A 213 -4.53 7.35 8.55
C HIS A 213 -3.62 8.54 8.25
N LEU A 214 -3.18 9.23 9.30
CA LEU A 214 -2.32 10.39 9.20
C LEU A 214 -0.85 9.97 9.15
N MET A 215 -0.49 9.22 8.10
CA MET A 215 0.85 8.70 7.88
C MET A 215 1.67 9.69 7.06
N ARG A 216 2.83 10.11 7.60
CA ARG A 216 3.77 11.02 6.93
C ARG A 216 4.66 10.30 5.91
N THR A 217 4.73 8.98 6.01
CA THR A 217 5.52 8.14 5.14
C THR A 217 4.72 7.79 3.90
N HIS A 218 5.22 8.11 2.73
CA HIS A 218 4.61 7.71 1.47
C HIS A 218 4.95 6.23 1.20
N ALA A 219 3.93 5.44 0.97
CA ALA A 219 4.02 4.02 0.66
C ALA A 219 2.89 3.62 -0.30
N ALA A 220 2.53 2.34 -0.34
CA ALA A 220 1.51 1.81 -1.25
C ALA A 220 0.08 2.35 -1.02
N GLY A 221 -0.20 2.95 0.14
CA GLY A 221 -1.50 3.56 0.46
C GLY A 221 -2.65 2.56 0.56
N THR A 222 -2.38 1.32 0.96
CA THR A 222 -3.36 0.22 0.95
C THR A 222 -4.54 0.46 1.90
N PHE A 223 -4.34 1.14 3.03
CA PHE A 223 -5.43 1.41 3.97
C PHE A 223 -6.48 2.34 3.36
N ALA A 224 -6.09 3.48 2.81
CA ALA A 224 -7.00 4.43 2.14
C ALA A 224 -7.72 3.76 0.96
N LEU A 225 -7.02 2.91 0.19
CA LEU A 225 -7.62 2.13 -0.90
C LEU A 225 -8.66 1.13 -0.39
N ASN A 226 -8.37 0.40 0.68
CA ASN A 226 -9.31 -0.55 1.28
C ASN A 226 -10.56 0.16 1.79
N CYS A 227 -10.39 1.32 2.42
CA CYS A 227 -11.50 2.18 2.84
C CYS A 227 -12.34 2.63 1.64
N ALA A 228 -11.71 3.08 0.56
CA ALA A 228 -12.41 3.53 -0.65
C ALA A 228 -13.21 2.41 -1.30
N TYR A 229 -12.64 1.22 -1.44
CA TYR A 229 -13.33 0.03 -1.94
C TYR A 229 -14.61 -0.26 -1.15
N LEU A 230 -14.53 -0.19 0.17
CA LEU A 230 -15.66 -0.42 1.07
C LEU A 230 -16.62 0.79 1.16
N GLY A 231 -16.21 1.97 0.68
CA GLY A 231 -16.96 3.22 0.87
C GLY A 231 -16.92 3.70 2.33
N ILE A 232 -15.80 3.53 2.99
CA ILE A 232 -15.53 4.08 4.32
C ILE A 232 -14.79 5.40 4.13
N PRO A 233 -15.34 6.55 4.58
CA PRO A 233 -14.61 7.81 4.58
C PRO A 233 -13.29 7.68 5.35
N CYS A 234 -12.17 8.10 4.73
CA CYS A 234 -10.84 7.98 5.31
C CYS A 234 -10.13 9.33 5.35
N ILE A 235 -9.83 9.83 6.56
CA ILE A 235 -9.03 11.05 6.74
C ILE A 235 -7.55 10.67 6.68
N GLY A 236 -6.79 11.38 5.85
CA GLY A 236 -5.36 11.09 5.69
C GLY A 236 -4.55 12.31 5.27
N TYR A 237 -3.22 12.19 5.40
CA TYR A 237 -2.31 13.22 4.92
C TYR A 237 -2.17 13.19 3.40
N LYS A 238 -1.93 14.38 2.84
CA LYS A 238 -1.52 14.58 1.46
C LYS A 238 -0.19 13.87 1.16
N GLY A 239 0.00 13.45 -0.09
CA GLY A 239 1.22 12.78 -0.56
C GLY A 239 1.01 11.31 -0.92
N LEU A 240 -0.11 10.69 -0.53
CA LEU A 240 -0.49 9.35 -0.95
C LEU A 240 -1.53 9.41 -2.08
N ASP A 241 -1.21 8.86 -3.25
CA ASP A 241 -2.11 8.85 -4.41
C ASP A 241 -3.49 8.28 -4.09
N THR A 242 -3.55 7.21 -3.29
CA THR A 242 -4.82 6.58 -2.90
C THR A 242 -5.68 7.48 -2.03
N GLN A 243 -5.06 8.24 -1.12
CA GLN A 243 -5.75 9.21 -0.28
C GLN A 243 -6.28 10.37 -1.12
N GLU A 244 -5.41 11.01 -1.89
CA GLU A 244 -5.78 12.19 -2.69
C GLU A 244 -6.81 11.88 -3.78
N GLN A 245 -6.71 10.71 -4.41
CA GLN A 245 -7.61 10.33 -5.50
C GLN A 245 -8.94 9.79 -5.01
N CYS A 246 -8.96 9.05 -3.89
CA CYS A 246 -10.20 8.42 -3.41
C CYS A 246 -10.92 9.23 -2.33
N HIS A 247 -10.21 10.03 -1.54
CA HIS A 247 -10.74 10.79 -0.41
C HIS A 247 -10.31 12.27 -0.45
N PRO A 248 -10.50 13.00 -1.57
CA PRO A 248 -9.96 14.36 -1.72
C PRO A 248 -10.45 15.34 -0.65
N GLU A 249 -11.75 15.28 -0.29
CA GLU A 249 -12.37 16.14 0.73
C GLU A 249 -11.88 15.83 2.16
N LEU A 250 -11.25 14.66 2.35
CA LEU A 250 -10.74 14.18 3.63
C LEU A 250 -9.20 14.13 3.65
N THR A 251 -8.57 14.81 2.69
CA THR A 251 -7.11 14.91 2.58
C THR A 251 -6.64 16.21 3.20
N VAL A 252 -5.75 16.11 4.18
CA VAL A 252 -5.22 17.28 4.91
C VAL A 252 -3.72 17.45 4.69
N GLU A 253 -3.23 18.68 4.77
CA GLU A 253 -1.79 18.94 4.74
C GLU A 253 -1.07 18.27 5.90
N VAL A 254 0.15 17.79 5.66
CA VAL A 254 0.94 17.08 6.67
C VAL A 254 1.12 17.95 7.93
N GLY A 255 0.73 17.42 9.07
CA GLY A 255 0.80 18.11 10.36
C GLY A 255 -0.43 18.98 10.69
N ASN A 256 -1.39 19.16 9.78
CA ASN A 256 -2.60 19.92 10.06
C ASN A 256 -3.63 19.09 10.84
N ILE A 257 -3.29 18.78 12.11
CA ILE A 257 -4.12 18.01 13.04
C ILE A 257 -5.44 18.74 13.34
N GLY A 258 -5.43 20.08 13.37
CA GLY A 258 -6.63 20.89 13.60
C GLY A 258 -7.69 20.60 12.54
N HIS A 259 -7.34 20.72 11.27
CA HIS A 259 -8.27 20.43 10.16
C HIS A 259 -8.75 18.97 10.17
N ALA A 260 -7.85 18.01 10.46
CA ALA A 260 -8.26 16.62 10.58
C ALA A 260 -9.31 16.38 11.70
N LYS A 261 -9.20 17.10 12.84
CA LYS A 261 -10.21 17.06 13.91
C LYS A 261 -11.55 17.71 13.51
N GLU A 262 -11.52 18.74 12.70
CA GLU A 262 -12.74 19.35 12.15
C GLU A 262 -13.46 18.36 11.23
N LEU A 263 -12.73 17.70 10.33
CA LEU A 263 -13.29 16.73 9.39
C LEU A 263 -13.88 15.49 10.11
N ILE A 264 -13.21 14.94 11.11
CA ILE A 264 -13.77 13.78 11.85
C ILE A 264 -15.03 14.17 12.63
N LYS A 265 -15.07 15.38 13.18
CA LYS A 265 -16.26 15.92 13.85
C LYS A 265 -17.42 16.06 12.86
N GLU A 266 -17.16 16.57 11.66
CA GLU A 266 -18.18 16.71 10.63
C GLU A 266 -18.69 15.35 10.14
N LEU A 267 -17.80 14.40 9.84
CA LEU A 267 -18.15 13.03 9.48
C LEU A 267 -18.99 12.32 10.55
N ASN A 268 -18.74 12.63 11.82
CA ASN A 268 -19.49 12.00 12.93
C ASN A 268 -20.89 12.62 13.11
N ASN A 269 -21.03 13.93 12.88
CA ASN A 269 -22.24 14.71 13.19
C ASN A 269 -23.15 14.97 11.99
N SER A 270 -22.65 14.92 10.75
CA SER A 270 -23.41 15.14 9.52
C SER A 270 -23.54 13.87 8.71
N SER A 271 -24.74 13.28 8.71
CA SER A 271 -25.04 12.13 7.85
C SER A 271 -24.95 12.46 6.35
N GLU A 272 -25.27 13.70 5.96
CA GLU A 272 -25.17 14.14 4.56
C GLU A 272 -23.70 14.16 4.12
N PHE A 273 -22.82 14.80 4.88
CA PHE A 273 -21.38 14.84 4.58
C PHE A 273 -20.76 13.44 4.58
N TYR A 274 -21.10 12.61 5.57
CA TYR A 274 -20.66 11.20 5.63
C TYR A 274 -21.07 10.43 4.38
N ASN A 275 -22.36 10.50 3.98
CA ASN A 275 -22.87 9.76 2.84
C ASN A 275 -22.23 10.23 1.52
N GLU A 276 -21.99 11.52 1.37
CA GLU A 276 -21.32 12.08 0.20
C GLU A 276 -19.87 11.61 0.12
N CYS A 277 -19.09 11.69 1.21
CA CYS A 277 -17.72 11.19 1.26
C CYS A 277 -17.66 9.67 0.99
N SER A 278 -18.60 8.90 1.54
CA SER A 278 -18.70 7.46 1.31
C SER A 278 -19.00 7.11 -0.15
N ARG A 279 -19.93 7.81 -0.77
CA ARG A 279 -20.29 7.65 -2.20
C ARG A 279 -19.10 8.00 -3.08
N GLN A 280 -18.48 9.16 -2.86
CA GLN A 280 -17.32 9.63 -3.63
C GLN A 280 -16.15 8.63 -3.54
N ALA A 281 -15.85 8.11 -2.36
CA ALA A 281 -14.77 7.14 -2.18
C ALA A 281 -14.95 5.90 -3.08
N LYS A 282 -16.16 5.33 -3.12
CA LYS A 282 -16.48 4.18 -3.99
C LYS A 282 -16.38 4.52 -5.47
N GLU A 283 -16.93 5.65 -5.88
CA GLU A 283 -16.90 6.07 -7.29
C GLU A 283 -15.47 6.32 -7.77
N ARG A 284 -14.67 7.01 -6.97
CA ARG A 284 -13.27 7.30 -7.29
C ARG A 284 -12.40 6.05 -7.26
N TYR A 285 -12.67 5.08 -6.36
CA TYR A 285 -12.04 3.75 -6.43
C TYR A 285 -12.27 3.12 -7.82
N LYS A 286 -13.51 3.06 -8.29
CA LYS A 286 -13.84 2.50 -9.62
C LYS A 286 -13.16 3.26 -10.76
N VAL A 287 -13.08 4.59 -10.65
CA VAL A 287 -12.44 5.42 -11.68
C VAL A 287 -10.94 5.20 -11.73
N HIS A 288 -10.25 5.08 -10.59
CA HIS A 288 -8.80 5.13 -10.53
C HIS A 288 -8.12 3.79 -10.25
N TYR A 289 -8.78 2.86 -9.53
CA TYR A 289 -8.15 1.67 -8.94
C TYR A 289 -8.82 0.34 -9.28
N GLU A 290 -9.87 0.33 -10.09
CA GLU A 290 -10.46 -0.92 -10.55
C GLU A 290 -9.41 -1.79 -11.26
N GLU A 291 -9.40 -3.09 -10.99
CA GLU A 291 -8.37 -4.03 -11.48
C GLU A 291 -8.22 -3.99 -13.00
N SER A 292 -9.33 -3.83 -13.73
CA SER A 292 -9.35 -3.73 -15.19
C SER A 292 -8.41 -2.66 -15.75
N LYS A 293 -8.14 -1.59 -14.98
CA LYS A 293 -7.30 -0.45 -15.38
C LYS A 293 -5.83 -0.63 -14.98
N PHE A 294 -5.50 -1.64 -14.19
CA PHE A 294 -4.16 -1.78 -13.63
C PHE A 294 -3.08 -1.93 -14.72
N LYS A 295 -3.29 -2.85 -15.66
CA LYS A 295 -2.31 -3.11 -16.72
C LYS A 295 -2.15 -1.93 -17.67
N SER A 296 -3.26 -1.31 -18.08
CA SER A 296 -3.20 -0.15 -18.97
C SER A 296 -2.50 1.04 -18.29
N ASN A 297 -2.76 1.28 -17.02
CA ASN A 297 -2.08 2.32 -16.25
C ASN A 297 -0.58 2.06 -16.09
N LEU A 298 -0.18 0.78 -15.95
CA LEU A 298 1.22 0.41 -15.72
C LEU A 298 2.05 0.37 -16.99
N PHE A 299 1.48 -0.08 -18.10
CA PHE A 299 2.21 -0.32 -19.35
C PHE A 299 1.80 0.63 -20.50
N GLY A 300 0.76 1.45 -20.32
CA GLY A 300 0.27 2.36 -21.34
C GLY A 300 -0.41 1.67 -22.55
N ILE A 301 -1.01 0.48 -22.31
CA ILE A 301 -1.66 -0.36 -23.36
C ILE A 301 -3.15 -0.53 -23.10
#